data_2c78e3daef415d1c46102720a592ef62
#
_entry.id   2c78e3daef415d1c46102720a592ef62
#
_cell.length_a   1.000
_cell.length_b   1.000
_cell.length_c   1.000
_cell.angle_alpha   90.00
_cell.angle_beta   90.00
_cell.angle_gamma   90.00
#
_symmetry.space_group_name_H-M   'P 1'
#
loop_
_entity.id
_entity.type
_entity.pdbx_description
1 polymer ?
#
loop_
_entity_poly.entity_id
_entity_poly.type
_entity_poly.pdbx_seq_one_letter_code
_entity_poly.pdbx_strand_id
1 'polypeptide(L)'
;MLDDFYGCLLYADDIVLLSHSLNAIRIMLDICDKFAIDFDVKFNSSKSVVMRIGPRFDVTCAPLFLCGCELKFVTSVKYLGVCLVAGKCFRCSVEHIKMKFYRLFNAIYSTSKVVNSELVTAELMK
;
A
#
# COMPACT_ATOMS: atom_id res chain seq x y z
N MET A 1 -17.21 6.10 -25.54
CA MET A 1 -17.37 6.19 -24.09
C MET A 1 -16.36 5.24 -23.50
N LEU A 2 -15.35 5.72 -22.81
CA LEU A 2 -14.48 4.82 -22.03
C LEU A 2 -15.28 4.44 -20.81
N ASP A 3 -15.62 3.16 -20.69
CA ASP A 3 -16.32 2.64 -19.50
C ASP A 3 -15.44 2.88 -18.28
N ASP A 4 -16.01 3.51 -17.24
CA ASP A 4 -15.29 3.74 -15.99
C ASP A 4 -14.93 2.40 -15.37
N PHE A 5 -13.63 2.19 -15.08
CA PHE A 5 -13.15 1.01 -14.40
C PHE A 5 -13.30 1.20 -12.87
N TYR A 6 -13.93 0.25 -12.23
CA TYR A 6 -14.11 0.18 -10.79
C TYR A 6 -13.43 -1.08 -10.27
N GLY A 7 -12.32 -0.92 -9.55
CA GLY A 7 -11.61 -2.03 -8.94
C GLY A 7 -11.57 -1.90 -7.43
N CYS A 8 -11.81 -3.00 -6.73
CA CYS A 8 -11.72 -3.08 -5.27
C CYS A 8 -10.93 -4.33 -4.89
N LEU A 9 -9.89 -4.14 -4.09
CA LEU A 9 -9.11 -5.23 -3.50
C LEU A 9 -9.28 -5.18 -1.99
N LEU A 10 -9.56 -6.34 -1.41
CA LEU A 10 -9.79 -6.51 0.03
C LEU A 10 -8.73 -7.46 0.59
N TYR A 11 -8.07 -7.05 1.66
CA TYR A 11 -7.16 -7.91 2.40
C TYR A 11 -7.27 -7.59 3.90
N ALA A 12 -7.82 -8.53 4.66
CA ALA A 12 -8.17 -8.34 6.07
C ALA A 12 -8.97 -7.04 6.25
N ASP A 13 -8.44 -6.07 6.98
CA ASP A 13 -9.07 -4.77 7.26
C ASP A 13 -8.72 -3.71 6.19
N ASP A 14 -7.84 -4.02 5.25
CA ASP A 14 -7.39 -3.07 4.24
C ASP A 14 -8.26 -3.15 2.97
N ILE A 15 -8.67 -1.98 2.48
CA ILE A 15 -9.41 -1.82 1.23
C ILE A 15 -8.60 -0.94 0.28
N VAL A 16 -8.40 -1.42 -0.94
CA VAL A 16 -7.78 -0.64 -2.02
C VAL A 16 -8.80 -0.41 -3.12
N LEU A 17 -9.11 0.84 -3.39
CA LEU A 17 -9.98 1.25 -4.49
C LEU A 17 -9.11 1.66 -5.68
N LEU A 18 -9.43 1.13 -6.86
CA LEU A 18 -8.68 1.35 -8.09
C LEU A 18 -9.59 1.89 -9.18
N SER A 19 -9.19 2.98 -9.81
CA SER A 19 -9.84 3.48 -11.02
C SER A 19 -8.89 4.34 -11.85
N HIS A 20 -9.19 4.49 -13.13
CA HIS A 20 -8.51 5.41 -14.03
C HIS A 20 -9.16 6.82 -14.01
N SER A 21 -10.31 6.98 -13.36
CA SER A 21 -11.10 8.20 -13.29
C SER A 21 -11.27 8.69 -11.85
N LEU A 22 -11.05 10.00 -11.64
CA LEU A 22 -11.25 10.61 -10.33
C LEU A 22 -12.74 10.58 -9.93
N ASN A 23 -13.63 10.69 -10.93
CA ASN A 23 -15.06 10.62 -10.70
C ASN A 23 -15.50 9.22 -10.22
N ALA A 24 -14.92 8.17 -10.81
CA ALA A 24 -15.20 6.80 -10.36
C ALA A 24 -14.69 6.55 -8.93
N ILE A 25 -13.53 7.09 -8.54
CA ILE A 25 -13.07 7.04 -7.15
C ILE A 25 -14.06 7.73 -6.21
N ARG A 26 -14.60 8.90 -6.59
CA ARG A 26 -15.63 9.57 -5.77
C ARG A 26 -16.86 8.72 -5.58
N ILE A 27 -17.37 8.11 -6.64
CA ILE A 27 -18.53 7.22 -6.56
C ILE A 27 -18.23 6.04 -5.61
N MET A 28 -17.03 5.44 -5.68
CA MET A 28 -16.66 4.36 -4.78
C MET A 28 -16.54 4.83 -3.33
N LEU A 29 -16.01 6.03 -3.08
CA LEU A 29 -15.95 6.61 -1.73
C LEU A 29 -17.36 6.90 -1.17
N ASP A 30 -18.28 7.41 -2.00
CA ASP A 30 -19.68 7.62 -1.62
C ASP A 30 -20.38 6.30 -1.25
N ILE A 31 -20.04 5.20 -1.93
CA ILE A 31 -20.52 3.85 -1.58
C ILE A 31 -19.94 3.41 -0.24
N CYS A 32 -18.63 3.66 0.00
CA CYS A 32 -18.02 3.37 1.29
C CYS A 32 -18.69 4.15 2.44
N ASP A 33 -19.00 5.44 2.22
CA ASP A 33 -19.67 6.27 3.23
C ASP A 33 -21.09 5.74 3.55
N LYS A 34 -21.85 5.34 2.54
CA LYS A 34 -23.17 4.71 2.74
C LYS A 34 -23.02 3.38 3.50
N PHE A 35 -22.07 2.54 3.10
CA PHE A 35 -21.81 1.29 3.79
C PHE A 35 -21.43 1.50 5.25
N ALA A 36 -20.61 2.52 5.54
CA ALA A 36 -20.23 2.89 6.90
C ALA A 36 -21.44 3.21 7.78
N ILE A 37 -22.42 3.93 7.21
CA ILE A 37 -23.66 4.30 7.91
C ILE A 37 -24.57 3.06 8.09
N ASP A 38 -24.77 2.28 7.03
CA ASP A 38 -25.72 1.17 7.03
C ASP A 38 -25.29 0.02 7.96
N PHE A 39 -23.98 -0.19 8.11
CA PHE A 39 -23.41 -1.31 8.87
C PHE A 39 -22.66 -0.89 10.13
N ASP A 40 -22.72 0.40 10.53
CA ASP A 40 -21.99 0.96 11.67
C ASP A 40 -20.48 0.66 11.64
N VAL A 41 -19.88 0.68 10.45
CA VAL A 41 -18.45 0.48 10.21
C VAL A 41 -17.74 1.83 10.20
N LYS A 42 -16.57 1.93 10.81
CA LYS A 42 -15.77 3.16 10.81
C LYS A 42 -14.53 3.00 9.97
N PHE A 43 -14.48 3.73 8.86
CA PHE A 43 -13.25 3.87 8.09
C PHE A 43 -12.28 4.84 8.77
N ASN A 44 -11.00 4.47 8.81
CA ASN A 44 -9.98 5.34 9.37
C ASN A 44 -9.47 6.33 8.30
N SER A 45 -10.16 7.46 8.16
CA SER A 45 -9.81 8.51 7.19
C SER A 45 -8.39 9.08 7.41
N SER A 46 -7.89 9.10 8.65
CA SER A 46 -6.55 9.62 8.95
C SER A 46 -5.43 8.72 8.43
N LYS A 47 -5.69 7.42 8.26
CA LYS A 47 -4.76 6.44 7.67
C LYS A 47 -5.03 6.20 6.19
N SER A 48 -6.20 6.61 5.69
CA SER A 48 -6.57 6.47 4.29
C SER A 48 -5.89 7.55 3.46
N VAL A 49 -5.30 7.15 2.36
CA VAL A 49 -4.54 8.04 1.47
C VAL A 49 -4.89 7.76 0.02
N VAL A 50 -4.63 8.75 -0.81
CA VAL A 50 -4.81 8.64 -2.26
C VAL A 50 -3.44 8.71 -2.93
N MET A 51 -3.20 7.81 -3.87
CA MET A 51 -2.00 7.84 -4.69
C MET A 51 -2.39 7.82 -6.17
N ARG A 52 -1.74 8.68 -6.94
CA ARG A 52 -1.97 8.77 -8.38
C ARG A 52 -0.77 8.21 -9.13
N ILE A 53 -1.06 7.39 -10.14
CA ILE A 53 -0.05 6.77 -11.00
C ILE A 53 -0.38 7.14 -12.45
N GLY A 54 0.63 7.46 -13.23
CA GLY A 54 0.48 7.81 -14.65
C GLY A 54 1.14 9.13 -15.02
N PRO A 55 1.02 9.58 -16.26
CA PRO A 55 1.72 10.77 -16.78
C PRO A 55 1.44 12.07 -16.00
N ARG A 56 0.30 12.15 -15.33
CA ARG A 56 -0.13 13.31 -14.53
C ARG A 56 -0.09 13.05 -13.04
N PHE A 57 0.83 12.21 -12.55
CA PHE A 57 0.92 11.80 -11.14
C PHE A 57 1.22 12.97 -10.19
N ASP A 58 1.88 14.00 -10.65
CA ASP A 58 2.31 15.20 -9.93
C ASP A 58 1.35 16.40 -10.06
N VAL A 59 0.30 16.27 -10.89
CA VAL A 59 -0.67 17.37 -11.10
C VAL A 59 -1.66 17.41 -9.95
N THR A 60 -1.92 18.60 -9.42
CA THR A 60 -2.93 18.83 -8.39
C THR A 60 -4.32 18.36 -8.86
N CYS A 61 -5.01 17.62 -8.02
CA CYS A 61 -6.35 17.11 -8.24
C CYS A 61 -7.37 17.79 -7.33
N ALA A 62 -8.63 17.70 -7.71
CA ALA A 62 -9.71 18.08 -6.82
C ALA A 62 -9.73 17.17 -5.58
N PRO A 63 -10.06 17.69 -4.39
CA PRO A 63 -10.05 16.95 -3.15
C PRO A 63 -11.02 15.77 -3.19
N LEU A 64 -10.65 14.72 -2.49
CA LEU A 64 -11.47 13.51 -2.25
C LEU A 64 -11.76 13.42 -0.76
N PHE A 65 -12.97 13.00 -0.43
CA PHE A 65 -13.43 12.90 0.96
C PHE A 65 -13.85 11.47 1.29
N LEU A 66 -13.64 11.07 2.53
CA LEU A 66 -14.13 9.83 3.11
C LEU A 66 -14.65 10.14 4.53
N CYS A 67 -15.89 9.80 4.81
CA CYS A 67 -16.57 10.12 6.06
C CYS A 67 -16.44 11.61 6.46
N GLY A 68 -16.57 12.50 5.48
CA GLY A 68 -16.46 13.94 5.68
C GLY A 68 -15.04 14.49 5.87
N CYS A 69 -14.00 13.63 5.86
CA CYS A 69 -12.61 14.03 6.00
C CYS A 69 -11.90 14.01 4.65
N GLU A 70 -11.12 15.06 4.37
CA GLU A 70 -10.32 15.14 3.16
C GLU A 70 -9.17 14.11 3.18
N LEU A 71 -9.05 13.34 2.10
CA LEU A 71 -7.99 12.37 1.93
C LEU A 71 -6.72 13.04 1.38
N LYS A 72 -5.57 12.67 1.94
CA LYS A 72 -4.27 13.20 1.52
C LYS A 72 -3.77 12.49 0.27
N PHE A 73 -3.32 13.25 -0.71
CA PHE A 73 -2.55 12.73 -1.84
C PHE A 73 -1.10 12.49 -1.41
N VAL A 74 -0.61 11.28 -1.62
CA VAL A 74 0.76 10.89 -1.26
C VAL A 74 1.54 10.40 -2.47
N THR A 75 2.85 10.58 -2.43
CA THR A 75 3.77 10.09 -3.47
C THR A 75 4.28 8.68 -3.18
N SER A 76 4.12 8.21 -1.95
CA SER A 76 4.47 6.84 -1.57
C SER A 76 3.56 6.34 -0.46
N VAL A 77 3.26 5.05 -0.48
CA VAL A 77 2.46 4.37 0.55
C VAL A 77 2.98 2.96 0.77
N LYS A 78 3.01 2.54 2.01
CA LYS A 78 3.33 1.15 2.35
C LYS A 78 2.04 0.33 2.38
N TYR A 79 1.96 -0.70 1.54
CA TYR A 79 0.83 -1.62 1.46
C TYR A 79 1.33 -3.07 1.51
N LEU A 80 0.82 -3.88 2.41
CA LEU A 80 1.20 -5.29 2.63
C LEU A 80 2.73 -5.51 2.69
N GLY A 81 3.44 -4.60 3.34
CA GLY A 81 4.90 -4.69 3.50
C GLY A 81 5.71 -4.14 2.33
N VAL A 82 5.09 -3.83 1.19
CA VAL A 82 5.75 -3.26 0.01
C VAL A 82 5.51 -1.75 -0.04
N CYS A 83 6.53 -0.99 -0.42
CA CYS A 83 6.40 0.44 -0.64
C CYS A 83 6.02 0.70 -2.10
N LEU A 84 4.80 1.21 -2.30
CA LEU A 84 4.31 1.66 -3.60
C LEU A 84 4.71 3.13 -3.80
N VAL A 85 5.15 3.48 -5.01
CA VAL A 85 5.64 4.83 -5.33
C VAL A 85 4.90 5.38 -6.53
N ALA A 86 4.37 6.59 -6.38
CA ALA A 86 3.75 7.34 -7.47
C ALA A 86 4.77 7.70 -8.54
N GLY A 87 4.36 7.65 -9.79
CA GLY A 87 5.21 8.00 -10.92
C GLY A 87 4.48 7.85 -12.24
N LYS A 88 5.18 8.10 -13.34
CA LYS A 88 4.62 7.91 -14.70
C LYS A 88 4.19 6.47 -14.96
N CYS A 89 4.84 5.52 -14.28
CA CYS A 89 4.50 4.10 -14.29
C CYS A 89 4.38 3.61 -12.85
N PHE A 90 3.65 2.51 -12.64
CA PHE A 90 3.59 1.84 -11.36
C PHE A 90 4.97 1.36 -10.93
N ARG A 91 5.37 1.69 -9.72
CA ARG A 91 6.64 1.28 -9.12
C ARG A 91 6.42 0.78 -7.70
N CYS A 92 7.11 -0.30 -7.36
CA CYS A 92 7.21 -0.75 -5.98
C CYS A 92 8.68 -0.84 -5.57
N SER A 93 8.99 -0.35 -4.38
CA SER A 93 10.32 -0.46 -3.78
C SER A 93 10.37 -1.63 -2.82
N VAL A 94 11.28 -2.53 -3.07
CA VAL A 94 11.57 -3.68 -2.20
C VAL A 94 12.85 -3.49 -1.38
N GLU A 95 13.47 -2.31 -1.44
CA GLU A 95 14.75 -2.03 -0.77
C GLU A 95 14.68 -2.23 0.75
N HIS A 96 13.57 -1.81 1.36
CA HIS A 96 13.35 -2.01 2.79
C HIS A 96 13.31 -3.51 3.17
N ILE A 97 12.72 -4.35 2.32
CA ILE A 97 12.68 -5.81 2.51
C ILE A 97 14.09 -6.39 2.34
N LYS A 98 14.82 -5.96 1.32
CA LYS A 98 16.22 -6.34 1.09
C LYS A 98 17.09 -5.98 2.28
N MET A 99 17.00 -4.75 2.80
CA MET A 99 17.77 -4.32 3.97
C MET A 99 17.48 -5.16 5.21
N LYS A 100 16.21 -5.48 5.47
CA LYS A 100 15.84 -6.39 6.58
C LYS A 100 16.44 -7.78 6.39
N PHE A 101 16.32 -8.33 5.19
CA PHE A 101 16.89 -9.63 4.85
C PHE A 101 18.40 -9.65 5.09
N TYR A 102 19.15 -8.68 4.56
CA TYR A 102 20.60 -8.63 4.75
C TYR A 102 21.02 -8.44 6.21
N ARG A 103 20.27 -7.66 7.00
CA ARG A 103 20.53 -7.52 8.44
C ARG A 103 20.38 -8.85 9.16
N LEU A 104 19.29 -9.58 8.92
CA LEU A 104 19.05 -10.89 9.53
C LEU A 104 20.07 -11.92 9.05
N PHE A 105 20.34 -11.95 7.75
CA PHE A 105 21.35 -12.83 7.16
C PHE A 105 22.72 -12.59 7.78
N ASN A 106 23.17 -11.34 7.87
CA ASN A 106 24.47 -11.02 8.46
C ASN A 106 24.53 -11.36 9.96
N ALA A 107 23.44 -11.18 10.70
CA ALA A 107 23.37 -11.57 12.11
C ALA A 107 23.54 -13.09 12.26
N ILE A 108 22.80 -13.89 11.48
CA ILE A 108 22.89 -15.35 11.47
C ILE A 108 24.30 -15.78 11.06
N TYR A 109 24.82 -15.22 9.97
CA TYR A 109 26.14 -15.56 9.44
C TYR A 109 27.28 -15.23 10.41
N SER A 110 27.22 -14.08 11.10
CA SER A 110 28.22 -13.74 12.12
C SER A 110 28.18 -14.70 13.32
N THR A 111 26.98 -15.10 13.75
CA THR A 111 26.80 -16.04 14.85
C THR A 111 27.27 -17.43 14.45
N SER A 112 26.99 -17.87 13.22
CA SER A 112 27.42 -19.20 12.74
C SER A 112 28.92 -19.33 12.57
N LYS A 113 29.62 -18.25 12.22
CA LYS A 113 31.10 -18.22 12.17
C LYS A 113 31.75 -18.52 13.52
N VAL A 114 31.15 -18.07 14.62
CA VAL A 114 31.65 -18.31 15.97
C VAL A 114 31.50 -19.76 16.38
N VAL A 115 30.43 -20.43 15.92
CA VAL A 115 30.13 -21.81 16.28
C VAL A 115 30.89 -22.85 15.42
N ASN A 116 31.47 -22.42 14.31
CA ASN A 116 32.29 -23.22 13.39
C ASN A 116 31.65 -24.55 12.93
N SER A 117 30.32 -24.61 12.82
CA SER A 117 29.57 -25.80 12.43
C SER A 117 28.70 -25.50 11.21
N GLU A 118 28.99 -26.14 10.08
CA GLU A 118 28.19 -26.06 8.84
C GLU A 118 26.73 -26.49 9.04
N LEU A 119 26.49 -27.49 9.91
CA LEU A 119 25.17 -27.99 10.24
C LEU A 119 24.30 -26.95 10.96
N VAL A 120 24.87 -26.19 11.90
CA VAL A 120 24.16 -25.13 12.62
C VAL A 120 23.81 -23.99 11.68
N THR A 121 24.70 -23.66 10.75
CA THR A 121 24.43 -22.63 9.74
C THR A 121 23.28 -23.00 8.82
N ALA A 122 23.23 -24.26 8.37
CA ALA A 122 22.16 -24.76 7.50
C ALA A 122 20.80 -24.82 8.22
N GLU A 123 20.78 -25.15 9.51
CA GLU A 123 19.55 -25.19 10.32
C GLU A 123 18.99 -23.79 10.62
N LEU A 124 19.86 -22.81 10.87
CA LEU A 124 19.47 -21.41 11.13
C LEU A 124 19.01 -20.65 9.88
N MET A 125 19.27 -21.19 8.67
CA MET A 125 18.85 -20.60 7.40
C MET A 125 17.56 -21.19 6.83
N LYS A 126 16.96 -22.17 7.48
CA LYS A 126 15.63 -22.71 7.13
C LYS A 126 14.51 -21.82 7.65
#